data_9f6d40883631623253aab718c4b87e29
#
_entry.id   9f6d40883631623253aab718c4b87e29
#
_cell.length_a   1.000
_cell.length_b   1.000
_cell.length_c   1.000
_cell.angle_alpha   90.00
_cell.angle_beta   90.00
_cell.angle_gamma   90.00
#
_symmetry.space_group_name_H-M   'P 1'
#
loop_
_entity.id
_entity.type
_entity.pdbx_description
1 polymer ?
#
loop_
_entity_poly.entity_id
_entity_poly.type
_entity_poly.pdbx_seq_one_letter_code
_entity_poly.pdbx_strand_id
1 'polypeptide(L)'
;GPRYRDLHPDSPPPGTVLNCEEAGVIGALPGILGSIQAMEAIKILSGIGEPLSGRLMLIDSRTMETRHLTYERSTTRQEVIELNRHNDYAESRCATDGGLPMNAMTATELHEQMQQENPPFVLDVRRAEEEDICSIPGTDLRVRHTDILMHIEEIPSDRVVVVYCRSGIRSMTAIHALAASGRDPAHMYNLTGGIHAWSAEIDPTMPRY
;
A
#
# COMPACT_ATOMS: atom_id res chain seq x y z
N GLY A 1 -4.03 11.29 -30.55
CA GLY A 1 -3.33 12.21 -29.65
C GLY A 1 -2.27 11.48 -28.84
N PRO A 2 -1.45 12.22 -28.09
CA PRO A 2 -0.47 11.62 -27.17
C PRO A 2 -1.18 10.90 -26.03
N ARG A 3 -0.49 9.91 -25.42
CA ARG A 3 -1.00 9.04 -24.35
C ARG A 3 -0.13 9.18 -23.11
N TYR A 4 -0.57 8.61 -21.99
CA TYR A 4 0.16 8.58 -20.73
C TYR A 4 1.62 8.09 -20.88
N ARG A 5 1.85 7.05 -21.67
CA ARG A 5 3.20 6.52 -21.93
C ARG A 5 4.08 7.41 -22.82
N ASP A 6 3.53 8.42 -23.47
CA ASP A 6 4.35 9.41 -24.16
C ASP A 6 4.97 10.42 -23.17
N LEU A 7 4.35 10.58 -21.99
CA LEU A 7 4.85 11.38 -20.89
C LEU A 7 5.71 10.55 -19.92
N HIS A 8 5.29 9.33 -19.64
CA HIS A 8 5.98 8.38 -18.74
C HIS A 8 6.21 7.06 -19.49
N PRO A 9 7.30 6.95 -20.29
CA PRO A 9 7.59 5.77 -21.10
C PRO A 9 7.83 4.52 -20.27
N ASP A 10 8.52 4.68 -19.14
CA ASP A 10 8.89 3.61 -18.23
C ASP A 10 8.15 3.73 -16.89
N SER A 11 7.93 2.60 -16.25
CA SER A 11 7.46 2.58 -14.87
C SER A 11 8.56 3.11 -13.95
N PRO A 12 8.24 3.93 -12.93
CA PRO A 12 9.23 4.36 -11.97
C PRO A 12 9.82 3.13 -11.26
N PRO A 13 11.11 3.17 -10.91
CA PRO A 13 11.73 2.11 -10.13
C PRO A 13 10.96 1.86 -8.82
N PRO A 14 10.90 0.62 -8.35
CA PRO A 14 10.27 0.31 -7.05
C PRO A 14 10.80 1.21 -5.93
N GLY A 15 9.93 1.68 -5.05
CA GLY A 15 10.29 2.51 -3.90
C GLY A 15 10.59 3.99 -4.22
N THR A 16 10.56 4.44 -5.48
CA THR A 16 10.80 5.85 -5.83
C THR A 16 9.56 6.73 -5.72
N VAL A 17 8.37 6.14 -5.77
CA VAL A 17 7.10 6.85 -5.65
C VAL A 17 6.42 6.38 -4.37
N LEU A 18 6.24 7.32 -3.44
CA LEU A 18 5.49 7.07 -2.21
C LEU A 18 4.03 6.76 -2.54
N ASN A 19 3.44 5.82 -1.82
CA ASN A 19 2.00 5.58 -1.92
C ASN A 19 1.20 6.68 -1.19
N CYS A 20 -0.13 6.68 -1.37
CA CYS A 20 -0.99 7.72 -0.79
C CYS A 20 -0.97 7.75 0.75
N GLU A 21 -0.69 6.62 1.40
CA GLU A 21 -0.60 6.53 2.87
C GLU A 21 0.72 7.13 3.38
N GLU A 22 1.79 6.95 2.63
CA GLU A 22 3.14 7.47 2.98
C GLU A 22 3.26 8.96 2.67
N ALA A 23 2.82 9.37 1.49
CA ALA A 23 2.87 10.77 1.07
C ALA A 23 1.81 11.64 1.76
N GLY A 24 0.68 11.04 2.12
CA GLY A 24 -0.52 11.74 2.52
C GLY A 24 -1.21 12.43 1.34
N VAL A 25 -2.54 12.34 1.28
CA VAL A 25 -3.35 13.04 0.26
C VAL A 25 -4.48 13.78 0.94
N ILE A 26 -4.56 15.09 0.71
CA ILE A 26 -5.70 15.91 1.17
C ILE A 26 -6.93 15.42 0.39
N GLY A 27 -7.96 14.94 1.09
CA GLY A 27 -9.15 14.32 0.48
C GLY A 27 -9.91 15.21 -0.52
N ALA A 28 -9.81 16.53 -0.41
CA ALA A 28 -10.40 17.46 -1.37
C ALA A 28 -9.72 17.41 -2.76
N LEU A 29 -8.43 17.08 -2.82
CA LEU A 29 -7.66 17.08 -4.07
C LEU A 29 -8.17 16.07 -5.11
N PRO A 30 -8.43 14.79 -4.76
CA PRO A 30 -9.07 13.85 -5.68
C PRO A 30 -10.45 14.32 -6.18
N GLY A 31 -11.21 15.02 -5.36
CA GLY A 31 -12.51 15.60 -5.75
C GLY A 31 -12.35 16.66 -6.84
N ILE A 32 -11.40 17.58 -6.67
CA ILE A 32 -11.09 18.63 -7.66
C ILE A 32 -10.64 17.99 -8.98
N LEU A 33 -9.66 17.08 -8.91
CA LEU A 33 -9.14 16.41 -10.10
C LEU A 33 -10.20 15.56 -10.80
N GLY A 34 -11.04 14.85 -10.03
CA GLY A 34 -12.15 14.06 -10.56
C GLY A 34 -13.19 14.90 -11.29
N SER A 35 -13.52 16.09 -10.76
CA SER A 35 -14.45 17.02 -11.41
C SER A 35 -13.88 17.57 -12.72
N ILE A 36 -12.58 17.89 -12.74
CA ILE A 36 -11.88 18.33 -13.97
C ILE A 36 -11.88 17.19 -15.01
N GLN A 37 -11.55 15.96 -14.60
CA GLN A 37 -11.56 14.79 -15.49
C GLN A 37 -12.96 14.53 -16.08
N ALA A 38 -14.01 14.65 -15.27
CA ALA A 38 -15.38 14.52 -15.75
C ALA A 38 -15.73 15.60 -16.79
N MET A 39 -15.30 16.83 -16.56
CA MET A 39 -15.49 17.92 -17.53
C MET A 39 -14.74 17.66 -18.85
N GLU A 40 -13.51 17.15 -18.79
CA GLU A 40 -12.75 16.76 -19.99
C GLU A 40 -13.46 15.63 -20.75
N ALA A 41 -14.01 14.64 -20.07
CA ALA A 41 -14.79 13.58 -20.71
C ALA A 41 -16.06 14.14 -21.41
N ILE A 42 -16.77 15.06 -20.77
CA ILE A 42 -17.94 15.72 -21.34
C ILE A 42 -17.57 16.50 -22.61
N LYS A 43 -16.46 17.26 -22.59
CA LYS A 43 -15.97 17.98 -23.77
C LYS A 43 -15.69 17.03 -24.93
N ILE A 44 -15.03 15.90 -24.68
CA ILE A 44 -14.73 14.89 -25.71
C ILE A 44 -16.02 14.29 -26.28
N LEU A 45 -16.97 13.92 -25.43
CA LEU A 45 -18.21 13.25 -25.83
C LEU A 45 -19.18 14.19 -26.54
N SER A 46 -19.26 15.45 -26.11
CA SER A 46 -20.19 16.45 -26.66
C SER A 46 -19.61 17.21 -27.87
N GLY A 47 -18.29 17.20 -28.06
CA GLY A 47 -17.61 18.05 -29.05
C GLY A 47 -17.62 19.55 -28.69
N ILE A 48 -17.96 19.93 -27.45
CA ILE A 48 -18.03 21.32 -27.01
C ILE A 48 -16.73 21.71 -26.33
N GLY A 49 -16.14 22.83 -26.74
CA GLY A 49 -14.90 23.37 -26.17
C GLY A 49 -13.65 22.62 -26.62
N GLU A 50 -12.54 22.90 -25.97
CA GLU A 50 -11.24 22.31 -26.28
C GLU A 50 -10.80 21.36 -25.18
N PRO A 51 -10.68 20.03 -25.43
CA PRO A 51 -10.16 19.10 -24.44
C PRO A 51 -8.65 19.30 -24.23
N LEU A 52 -8.15 18.88 -23.07
CA LEU A 52 -6.73 18.93 -22.71
C LEU A 52 -5.87 17.88 -23.43
N SER A 53 -6.23 17.51 -24.65
CA SER A 53 -5.45 16.53 -25.44
C SER A 53 -4.06 17.08 -25.77
N GLY A 54 -3.00 16.35 -25.37
CA GLY A 54 -1.61 16.79 -25.54
C GLY A 54 -1.17 17.89 -24.54
N ARG A 55 -1.97 18.16 -23.53
CA ARG A 55 -1.66 19.12 -22.48
C ARG A 55 -1.78 18.43 -21.11
N LEU A 56 -0.75 18.59 -20.28
CA LEU A 56 -0.76 18.17 -18.88
C LEU A 56 -1.09 19.39 -18.01
N MET A 57 -2.13 19.30 -17.22
CA MET A 57 -2.48 20.32 -16.22
C MET A 57 -1.85 19.96 -14.89
N LEU A 58 -1.06 20.86 -14.33
CA LEU A 58 -0.47 20.78 -13.01
C LEU A 58 -1.19 21.76 -12.09
N ILE A 59 -1.60 21.30 -10.92
CA ILE A 59 -2.24 22.13 -9.90
C ILE A 59 -1.40 22.08 -8.64
N ASP A 60 -0.92 23.22 -8.18
CA ASP A 60 -0.35 23.35 -6.85
C ASP A 60 -1.50 23.55 -5.85
N SER A 61 -1.80 22.55 -5.06
CA SER A 61 -2.91 22.59 -4.08
C SER A 61 -2.68 23.57 -2.92
N ARG A 62 -1.46 24.07 -2.73
CA ARG A 62 -1.13 25.03 -1.67
C ARG A 62 -1.44 26.48 -2.09
N THR A 63 -1.22 26.78 -3.37
CA THR A 63 -1.40 28.13 -3.93
C THR A 63 -2.62 28.22 -4.86
N MET A 64 -3.16 27.05 -5.28
CA MET A 64 -4.18 26.91 -6.33
C MET A 64 -3.71 27.39 -7.71
N GLU A 65 -2.41 27.58 -7.87
CA GLU A 65 -1.84 27.90 -9.18
C GLU A 65 -1.95 26.70 -10.12
N THR A 66 -2.34 26.98 -11.36
CA THR A 66 -2.41 25.97 -12.42
C THR A 66 -1.39 26.27 -13.51
N ARG A 67 -0.72 25.23 -13.99
CA ARG A 67 0.22 25.30 -15.12
C ARG A 67 -0.13 24.27 -16.16
N HIS A 68 0.10 24.59 -17.42
CA HIS A 68 -0.09 23.65 -18.51
C HIS A 68 1.24 23.39 -19.21
N LEU A 69 1.56 22.12 -19.37
CA LEU A 69 2.69 21.65 -20.16
C LEU A 69 2.15 20.97 -21.43
N THR A 70 2.68 21.33 -22.58
CA THR A 70 2.36 20.66 -23.83
C THR A 70 3.33 19.50 -24.04
N TYR A 71 2.81 18.35 -24.49
CA TYR A 71 3.62 17.20 -24.85
C TYR A 71 3.07 16.54 -26.11
N GLU A 72 3.96 15.92 -26.86
CA GLU A 72 3.66 15.32 -28.14
C GLU A 72 3.75 13.79 -28.08
N ARG A 73 3.21 13.14 -29.11
CA ARG A 73 3.33 11.69 -29.24
C ARG A 73 4.79 11.31 -29.47
N SER A 74 5.34 10.44 -28.64
CA SER A 74 6.68 9.91 -28.82
C SER A 74 6.77 9.06 -30.09
N THR A 75 7.82 9.28 -30.88
CA THR A 75 8.13 8.49 -32.08
C THR A 75 8.79 7.15 -31.74
N THR A 76 9.36 7.03 -30.54
CA THR A 76 10.07 5.84 -30.06
C THR A 76 9.19 4.93 -29.18
N ARG A 77 7.91 5.27 -29.04
CA ARG A 77 7.00 4.51 -28.19
C ARG A 77 6.80 3.09 -28.69
N GLN A 78 7.05 2.11 -27.83
CA GLN A 78 6.64 0.72 -28.07
C GLN A 78 5.12 0.59 -27.95
N GLU A 79 4.50 -0.08 -28.91
CA GLU A 79 3.08 -0.42 -28.81
C GLU A 79 2.89 -1.58 -27.82
N VAL A 80 1.92 -1.43 -26.93
CA VAL A 80 1.51 -2.52 -26.04
C VAL A 80 0.60 -3.44 -26.85
N ILE A 81 1.13 -4.59 -27.23
CA ILE A 81 0.41 -5.64 -28.00
C ILE A 81 -0.28 -6.64 -27.10
N GLU A 82 0.22 -6.84 -25.88
CA GLU A 82 -0.38 -7.72 -24.87
C GLU A 82 -0.42 -7.02 -23.51
N LEU A 83 -1.45 -7.34 -22.72
CA LEU A 83 -1.47 -6.99 -21.31
C LEU A 83 -0.81 -8.11 -20.54
N ASN A 84 0.14 -7.75 -19.69
CA ASN A 84 0.75 -8.71 -18.78
C ASN A 84 -0.32 -9.38 -17.90
N ARG A 85 -0.11 -10.61 -17.52
CA ARG A 85 -1.00 -11.31 -16.59
C ARG A 85 -1.02 -10.58 -15.26
N HIS A 86 -2.12 -10.70 -14.53
CA HIS A 86 -2.38 -9.96 -13.28
C HIS A 86 -1.25 -10.11 -12.23
N ASN A 87 -0.52 -11.22 -12.25
CA ASN A 87 0.61 -11.47 -11.36
C ASN A 87 1.82 -10.56 -11.63
N ASP A 88 2.07 -10.21 -12.90
CA ASP A 88 3.19 -9.32 -13.27
C ASP A 88 2.99 -7.89 -12.76
N TYR A 89 1.73 -7.48 -12.54
CA TYR A 89 1.39 -6.20 -11.92
C TYR A 89 1.35 -6.26 -10.39
N ALA A 90 1.18 -7.44 -9.79
CA ALA A 90 1.19 -7.60 -8.34
C ALA A 90 2.58 -7.40 -7.76
N GLU A 91 3.62 -7.83 -8.48
CA GLU A 91 5.03 -7.57 -8.11
C GLU A 91 5.41 -6.09 -8.25
N SER A 92 4.71 -5.33 -9.11
CA SER A 92 4.88 -3.87 -9.26
C SER A 92 4.07 -3.07 -8.23
N ARG A 93 3.19 -3.71 -7.48
CA ARG A 93 2.41 -3.06 -6.42
C ARG A 93 3.28 -2.89 -5.19
N CYS A 94 3.79 -1.67 -5.03
CA CYS A 94 4.45 -1.26 -3.78
C CYS A 94 5.43 -2.32 -3.25
N ALA A 95 6.23 -2.90 -4.13
CA ALA A 95 7.42 -3.58 -3.71
C ALA A 95 8.34 -2.48 -3.17
N THR A 96 8.13 -2.13 -1.92
CA THR A 96 9.15 -1.55 -1.06
C THR A 96 10.25 -2.59 -0.84
N ASP A 97 10.41 -3.50 -1.80
CA ASP A 97 11.30 -4.63 -1.70
C ASP A 97 12.62 -4.34 -2.39
N GLY A 98 13.46 -3.62 -1.68
CA GLY A 98 14.88 -3.94 -1.62
C GLY A 98 15.07 -5.32 -0.95
N GLY A 99 14.38 -6.34 -1.48
CA GLY A 99 14.79 -7.74 -1.54
C GLY A 99 15.16 -8.50 -0.28
N LEU A 100 14.47 -8.38 0.85
CA LEU A 100 14.47 -9.48 1.81
C LEU A 100 13.24 -10.36 1.53
N PRO A 101 13.39 -11.68 1.36
CA PRO A 101 12.26 -12.58 1.24
C PRO A 101 11.43 -12.46 2.53
N MET A 102 10.22 -11.94 2.40
CA MET A 102 9.35 -11.76 3.55
C MET A 102 8.47 -13.01 3.72
N ASN A 103 8.54 -13.60 4.88
CA ASN A 103 7.65 -14.71 5.21
C ASN A 103 6.22 -14.17 5.37
N ALA A 104 5.27 -14.92 4.88
CA ALA A 104 3.85 -14.62 5.00
C ALA A 104 3.15 -15.77 5.74
N MET A 105 2.11 -15.43 6.50
CA MET A 105 1.25 -16.38 7.20
C MET A 105 -0.20 -16.00 6.94
N THR A 106 -1.05 -16.96 6.66
CA THR A 106 -2.50 -16.77 6.51
C THR A 106 -3.18 -16.67 7.88
N ALA A 107 -4.42 -16.16 7.91
CA ALA A 107 -5.21 -16.08 9.15
C ALA A 107 -5.48 -17.48 9.73
N THR A 108 -5.74 -18.46 8.88
CA THR A 108 -5.97 -19.86 9.28
C THR A 108 -4.71 -20.47 9.90
N GLU A 109 -3.54 -20.31 9.27
CA GLU A 109 -2.26 -20.81 9.81
C GLU A 109 -1.93 -20.14 11.15
N LEU A 110 -2.14 -18.83 11.29
CA LEU A 110 -1.93 -18.15 12.56
C LEU A 110 -2.84 -18.72 13.65
N HIS A 111 -4.13 -18.88 13.34
CA HIS A 111 -5.11 -19.42 14.28
C HIS A 111 -4.71 -20.82 14.77
N GLU A 112 -4.27 -21.69 13.87
CA GLU A 112 -3.78 -23.03 14.21
C GLU A 112 -2.52 -22.99 15.06
N GLN A 113 -1.56 -22.10 14.74
CA GLN A 113 -0.32 -21.97 15.51
C GLN A 113 -0.54 -21.39 16.91
N MET A 114 -1.51 -20.47 17.07
CA MET A 114 -1.87 -19.93 18.39
C MET A 114 -2.41 -20.96 19.37
N GLN A 115 -2.86 -22.12 18.89
CA GLN A 115 -3.36 -23.24 19.71
C GLN A 115 -2.27 -24.24 20.12
N GLN A 116 -1.03 -24.03 19.67
CA GLN A 116 0.08 -24.93 19.96
C GLN A 116 0.76 -24.59 21.29
N GLU A 117 1.62 -25.51 21.73
CA GLU A 117 2.38 -25.36 22.99
C GLU A 117 3.31 -24.14 22.98
N ASN A 118 3.86 -23.78 21.81
CA ASN A 118 4.72 -22.62 21.60
C ASN A 118 4.09 -21.67 20.54
N PRO A 119 3.10 -20.86 20.90
CA PRO A 119 2.44 -19.99 19.97
C PRO A 119 3.37 -18.86 19.47
N PRO A 120 3.16 -18.31 18.27
CA PRO A 120 3.90 -17.16 17.81
C PRO A 120 3.62 -15.92 18.67
N PHE A 121 4.54 -14.97 18.67
CA PHE A 121 4.30 -13.62 19.21
C PHE A 121 3.49 -12.80 18.22
N VAL A 122 2.34 -12.32 18.62
CA VAL A 122 1.41 -11.58 17.74
C VAL A 122 1.53 -10.10 18.02
N LEU A 123 1.96 -9.35 16.99
CA LEU A 123 2.24 -7.92 17.05
C LEU A 123 1.25 -7.13 16.21
N ASP A 124 0.47 -6.25 16.85
CA ASP A 124 -0.40 -5.29 16.18
C ASP A 124 0.35 -3.98 15.91
N VAL A 125 0.40 -3.56 14.64
CA VAL A 125 1.07 -2.30 14.26
C VAL A 125 0.10 -1.22 13.77
N ARG A 126 -1.16 -1.32 14.15
CA ARG A 126 -2.20 -0.34 13.86
C ARG A 126 -2.13 0.87 14.81
N ARG A 127 -3.05 1.79 14.63
CA ARG A 127 -3.28 2.90 15.55
C ARG A 127 -4.15 2.44 16.72
N ALA A 128 -4.04 3.12 17.86
CA ALA A 128 -4.83 2.82 19.05
C ALA A 128 -6.36 2.86 18.79
N GLU A 129 -6.81 3.83 17.98
CA GLU A 129 -8.23 3.98 17.66
C GLU A 129 -8.77 2.80 16.81
N GLU A 130 -7.90 2.11 16.06
CA GLU A 130 -8.27 0.92 15.30
C GLU A 130 -8.37 -0.32 16.21
N GLU A 131 -7.57 -0.35 17.28
CA GLU A 131 -7.61 -1.40 18.30
C GLU A 131 -8.91 -1.33 19.09
N ASP A 132 -9.38 -0.13 19.43
CA ASP A 132 -10.64 0.09 20.15
C ASP A 132 -11.86 -0.47 19.40
N ILE A 133 -11.76 -0.59 18.07
CA ILE A 133 -12.83 -1.19 17.24
C ILE A 133 -12.80 -2.72 17.35
N CYS A 134 -11.64 -3.33 17.13
CA CYS A 134 -11.42 -4.77 17.23
C CYS A 134 -9.93 -5.10 17.27
N SER A 135 -9.57 -6.27 17.80
CA SER A 135 -8.21 -6.81 17.82
C SER A 135 -8.22 -8.32 17.69
N ILE A 136 -7.14 -8.92 17.18
CA ILE A 136 -6.99 -10.37 17.17
C ILE A 136 -6.79 -10.84 18.63
N PRO A 137 -7.64 -11.76 19.13
CA PRO A 137 -7.47 -12.31 20.48
C PRO A 137 -6.08 -12.93 20.64
N GLY A 138 -5.42 -12.66 21.77
CA GLY A 138 -4.06 -13.16 22.01
C GLY A 138 -2.95 -12.30 21.39
N THR A 139 -3.24 -11.07 20.97
CA THR A 139 -2.21 -10.09 20.61
C THR A 139 -1.32 -9.78 21.81
N ASP A 140 -0.01 -10.00 21.68
CA ASP A 140 0.98 -9.84 22.77
C ASP A 140 1.44 -8.40 22.94
N LEU A 141 1.64 -7.68 21.83
CA LEU A 141 2.13 -6.31 21.84
C LEU A 141 1.40 -5.45 20.79
N ARG A 142 1.17 -4.19 21.15
CA ARG A 142 0.53 -3.20 20.29
C ARG A 142 1.39 -1.96 20.21
N VAL A 143 1.95 -1.73 19.01
CA VAL A 143 2.85 -0.60 18.72
C VAL A 143 2.60 -0.11 17.32
N ARG A 144 2.32 1.16 17.16
CA ARG A 144 2.13 1.75 15.84
C ARG A 144 3.38 1.52 14.97
N HIS A 145 3.18 1.15 13.70
CA HIS A 145 4.27 0.83 12.76
C HIS A 145 5.35 1.93 12.65
N THR A 146 5.00 3.21 12.88
CA THR A 146 5.96 4.33 12.90
C THR A 146 6.85 4.35 14.12
N ASP A 147 6.43 3.73 15.20
CA ASP A 147 7.08 3.81 16.51
C ASP A 147 7.79 2.49 16.85
N ILE A 148 7.74 1.51 15.93
CA ILE A 148 8.18 0.12 16.15
C ILE A 148 9.63 0.00 16.63
N LEU A 149 10.53 0.86 16.12
CA LEU A 149 11.94 0.84 16.50
C LEU A 149 12.19 1.31 17.93
N MET A 150 11.29 2.09 18.51
CA MET A 150 11.38 2.50 19.91
C MET A 150 11.01 1.36 20.89
N HIS A 151 10.30 0.36 20.39
CA HIS A 151 9.83 -0.81 21.15
C HIS A 151 10.54 -2.11 20.76
N ILE A 152 11.68 -2.00 20.06
CA ILE A 152 12.38 -3.16 19.52
C ILE A 152 12.77 -4.19 20.59
N GLU A 153 13.09 -3.75 21.79
CA GLU A 153 13.48 -4.63 22.92
C GLU A 153 12.29 -5.43 23.49
N GLU A 154 11.05 -4.99 23.22
CA GLU A 154 9.84 -5.69 23.66
C GLU A 154 9.45 -6.81 22.69
N ILE A 155 10.06 -6.84 21.48
CA ILE A 155 9.80 -7.84 20.46
C ILE A 155 10.82 -8.97 20.59
N PRO A 156 10.39 -10.22 20.81
CA PRO A 156 11.32 -11.34 20.97
C PRO A 156 12.13 -11.60 19.70
N SER A 157 13.37 -12.08 19.87
CA SER A 157 14.27 -12.46 18.77
C SER A 157 14.43 -13.97 18.61
N ASP A 158 13.92 -14.74 19.56
CA ASP A 158 14.13 -16.17 19.71
C ASP A 158 12.89 -17.02 19.36
N ARG A 159 11.80 -16.37 18.95
CA ARG A 159 10.57 -17.06 18.53
C ARG A 159 9.96 -16.38 17.29
N VAL A 160 9.00 -17.08 16.67
CA VAL A 160 8.25 -16.53 15.55
C VAL A 160 7.44 -15.32 15.96
N VAL A 161 7.54 -14.24 15.20
CA VAL A 161 6.77 -13.00 15.36
C VAL A 161 5.85 -12.83 14.15
N VAL A 162 4.55 -12.78 14.40
CA VAL A 162 3.56 -12.50 13.36
C VAL A 162 3.08 -11.08 13.51
N VAL A 163 3.36 -10.26 12.52
CA VAL A 163 3.01 -8.83 12.52
C VAL A 163 1.75 -8.62 11.68
N TYR A 164 0.76 -7.95 12.25
CA TYR A 164 -0.45 -7.64 11.51
C TYR A 164 -0.82 -6.16 11.58
N CYS A 165 -1.51 -5.73 10.54
CA CYS A 165 -2.20 -4.46 10.51
C CYS A 165 -3.61 -4.66 9.93
N ARG A 166 -4.20 -3.63 9.34
CA ARG A 166 -5.53 -3.74 8.72
C ARG A 166 -5.55 -4.71 7.52
N SER A 167 -4.58 -4.59 6.59
CA SER A 167 -4.55 -5.30 5.29
C SER A 167 -3.22 -5.96 4.94
N GLY A 168 -2.19 -5.85 5.80
CA GLY A 168 -0.86 -6.40 5.56
C GLY A 168 0.21 -5.40 5.08
N ILE A 169 -0.15 -4.16 4.72
CA ILE A 169 0.80 -3.17 4.17
C ILE A 169 1.68 -2.56 5.27
N ARG A 170 1.09 -2.00 6.31
CA ARG A 170 1.83 -1.38 7.43
C ARG A 170 2.67 -2.39 8.21
N SER A 171 2.20 -3.63 8.31
CA SER A 171 2.97 -4.73 8.92
C SER A 171 4.21 -5.08 8.11
N MET A 172 4.14 -5.06 6.78
CA MET A 172 5.32 -5.18 5.93
C MET A 172 6.33 -4.07 6.20
N THR A 173 5.88 -2.81 6.23
CA THR A 173 6.76 -1.67 6.55
C THR A 173 7.45 -1.84 7.92
N ALA A 174 6.71 -2.31 8.93
CA ALA A 174 7.26 -2.55 10.26
C ALA A 174 8.31 -3.67 10.26
N ILE A 175 8.06 -4.78 9.56
CA ILE A 175 9.03 -5.88 9.41
C ILE A 175 10.31 -5.41 8.73
N HIS A 176 10.19 -4.61 7.65
CA HIS A 176 11.37 -4.04 6.97
C HIS A 176 12.17 -3.12 7.89
N ALA A 177 11.51 -2.28 8.68
CA ALA A 177 12.20 -1.42 9.64
C ALA A 177 12.93 -2.23 10.71
N LEU A 178 12.32 -3.30 11.22
CA LEU A 178 12.94 -4.22 12.18
C LEU A 178 14.15 -4.94 11.55
N ALA A 179 14.01 -5.45 10.32
CA ALA A 179 15.10 -6.11 9.61
C ALA A 179 16.27 -5.15 9.33
N ALA A 180 15.98 -3.92 8.92
CA ALA A 180 17.01 -2.88 8.71
C ALA A 180 17.74 -2.49 10.02
N SER A 181 17.10 -2.68 11.18
CA SER A 181 17.72 -2.47 12.50
C SER A 181 18.52 -3.67 13.02
N GLY A 182 18.63 -4.75 12.22
CA GLY A 182 19.43 -5.94 12.55
C GLY A 182 18.62 -7.12 13.13
N ARG A 183 17.29 -7.06 13.15
CA ARG A 183 16.46 -8.22 13.52
C ARG A 183 16.44 -9.23 12.37
N ASP A 184 16.52 -10.51 12.69
CA ASP A 184 16.49 -11.57 11.69
C ASP A 184 15.09 -11.69 11.05
N PRO A 185 14.94 -11.41 9.76
CA PRO A 185 13.66 -11.52 9.06
C PRO A 185 13.13 -12.95 8.94
N ALA A 186 13.98 -13.98 9.11
CA ALA A 186 13.58 -15.38 9.02
C ALA A 186 12.51 -15.78 10.04
N HIS A 187 12.45 -15.08 11.17
CA HIS A 187 11.47 -15.31 12.24
C HIS A 187 10.28 -14.36 12.21
N MET A 188 10.22 -13.45 11.23
CA MET A 188 9.14 -12.46 11.12
C MET A 188 8.20 -12.81 9.97
N TYR A 189 6.91 -12.80 10.25
CA TYR A 189 5.85 -13.14 9.29
C TYR A 189 4.85 -11.99 9.18
N ASN A 190 4.49 -11.64 7.95
CA ASN A 190 3.38 -10.74 7.69
C ASN A 190 2.08 -11.53 7.65
N LEU A 191 1.07 -11.12 8.44
CA LEU A 191 -0.27 -11.68 8.33
C LEU A 191 -0.91 -11.24 7.01
N THR A 192 -1.07 -12.17 6.08
CA THR A 192 -1.66 -11.91 4.76
C THR A 192 -3.09 -11.39 4.90
N GLY A 193 -3.38 -10.24 4.31
CA GLY A 193 -4.69 -9.60 4.43
C GLY A 193 -5.00 -8.98 5.79
N GLY A 194 -4.09 -9.10 6.77
CA GLY A 194 -4.19 -8.48 8.09
C GLY A 194 -5.43 -8.90 8.88
N ILE A 195 -5.93 -8.00 9.75
CA ILE A 195 -7.13 -8.28 10.56
C ILE A 195 -8.41 -8.46 9.71
N HIS A 196 -8.41 -7.94 8.47
CA HIS A 196 -9.54 -8.17 7.55
C HIS A 196 -9.64 -9.65 7.11
N ALA A 197 -8.49 -10.32 6.87
CA ALA A 197 -8.49 -11.75 6.59
C ALA A 197 -8.93 -12.54 7.83
N TRP A 198 -8.44 -12.17 9.00
CA TRP A 198 -8.87 -12.77 10.27
C TRP A 198 -10.39 -12.67 10.46
N SER A 199 -10.96 -11.47 10.29
CA SER A 199 -12.41 -11.25 10.35
C SER A 199 -13.19 -12.03 9.30
N ALA A 200 -12.59 -12.31 8.13
CA ALA A 200 -13.26 -13.05 7.07
C ALA A 200 -13.27 -14.57 7.30
N GLU A 201 -12.16 -15.09 7.80
CA GLU A 201 -11.85 -16.52 7.79
C GLU A 201 -12.03 -17.17 9.17
N ILE A 202 -11.74 -16.42 10.26
CA ILE A 202 -11.69 -16.97 11.62
C ILE A 202 -12.84 -16.46 12.48
N ASP A 203 -13.07 -15.14 12.50
CA ASP A 203 -14.13 -14.55 13.33
C ASP A 203 -15.01 -13.59 12.52
N PRO A 204 -16.03 -14.12 11.81
CA PRO A 204 -16.96 -13.30 11.04
C PRO A 204 -17.81 -12.31 11.87
N THR A 205 -17.79 -12.42 13.20
CA THR A 205 -18.49 -11.49 14.09
C THR A 205 -17.68 -10.24 14.39
N MET A 206 -16.38 -10.26 14.10
CA MET A 206 -15.48 -9.14 14.30
C MET A 206 -15.85 -7.96 13.40
N PRO A 207 -15.98 -6.72 13.94
CA PRO A 207 -16.30 -5.54 13.15
C PRO A 207 -15.26 -5.29 12.05
N ARG A 208 -15.74 -4.91 10.85
CA ARG A 208 -14.90 -4.44 9.74
C ARG A 208 -15.00 -2.92 9.63
N TYR A 209 -13.89 -2.26 9.37
CA TYR A 209 -13.79 -0.81 9.30
C TYR A 209 -12.88 -0.35 8.18
#